data_35edd1298af079ded3e04c2771a64edf
#
_entry.id   35edd1298af079ded3e04c2771a64edf
#
_cell.length_a   1.000
_cell.length_b   1.000
_cell.length_c   1.000
_cell.angle_alpha   90.00
_cell.angle_beta   90.00
_cell.angle_gamma   90.00
#
_symmetry.space_group_name_H-M   'P 1'
#
loop_
_entity.id
_entity.type
_entity.pdbx_description
1 polymer ?
#
loop_
_entity_poly.entity_id
_entity_poly.type
_entity_poly.pdbx_seq_one_letter_code
_entity_poly.pdbx_strand_id
1 'polypeptide(L)'
;IIRLIFRPSALVREIVEGKEGLIGPACRRIGVHVRRTDNKESIRRSPLSDIIAVVKSEIKRTDRPSMIYLATDDEKVKKKFSREFPNVITSSQPASRSTVSGMLEAAAEMWMLSRCHVIIGSAASTYNVMASRIGDTPLITVER
;
A
#
# COMPACT_ATOMS: atom_id res chain seq x y z
N ILE A 1 -3.18 4.80 -20.65
CA ILE A 1 -3.24 3.57 -21.45
C ILE A 1 -3.39 2.34 -20.57
N ILE A 2 -2.59 2.21 -19.51
CA ILE A 2 -2.68 1.06 -18.59
C ILE A 2 -4.07 0.91 -17.97
N ARG A 3 -4.73 1.99 -17.57
CA ARG A 3 -6.11 1.98 -17.05
C ARG A 3 -7.15 1.47 -18.05
N LEU A 4 -6.90 1.60 -19.34
CA LEU A 4 -7.80 1.08 -20.38
C LEU A 4 -7.69 -0.43 -20.55
N ILE A 5 -6.52 -0.99 -20.24
CA ILE A 5 -6.19 -2.40 -20.40
C ILE A 5 -6.46 -3.19 -19.10
N PHE A 6 -6.02 -2.65 -17.96
CA PHE A 6 -6.19 -3.28 -16.68
C PHE A 6 -7.43 -2.76 -15.96
N ARG A 7 -8.40 -3.65 -15.75
CA ARG A 7 -9.61 -3.38 -14.98
C ARG A 7 -9.76 -4.43 -13.89
N PRO A 8 -10.17 -4.04 -12.68
CA PRO A 8 -10.40 -5.02 -11.63
C PRO A 8 -11.63 -5.87 -11.97
N SER A 9 -11.57 -7.15 -11.61
CA SER A 9 -12.75 -8.02 -11.65
C SER A 9 -13.83 -7.49 -10.68
N ALA A 10 -15.08 -7.97 -10.84
CA ALA A 10 -16.17 -7.60 -9.95
C ALA A 10 -15.85 -7.91 -8.48
N LEU A 11 -15.24 -9.07 -8.20
CA LEU A 11 -14.85 -9.46 -6.84
C LEU A 11 -13.78 -8.54 -6.24
N VAL A 12 -12.76 -8.20 -7.02
CA VAL A 12 -11.72 -7.26 -6.59
C VAL A 12 -12.32 -5.88 -6.31
N ARG A 13 -13.21 -5.43 -7.18
CA ARG A 13 -13.89 -4.13 -7.03
C ARG A 13 -14.70 -4.06 -5.75
N GLU A 14 -15.43 -5.11 -5.41
CA GLU A 14 -16.22 -5.20 -4.18
C GLU A 14 -15.32 -5.08 -2.93
N ILE A 15 -14.18 -5.78 -2.91
CA ILE A 15 -13.21 -5.67 -1.81
C ILE A 15 -12.67 -4.24 -1.70
N VAL A 16 -12.31 -3.61 -2.81
CA VAL A 16 -11.78 -2.24 -2.86
C VAL A 16 -12.82 -1.24 -2.34
N GLU A 17 -14.06 -1.32 -2.82
CA GLU A 17 -15.15 -0.44 -2.39
C GLU A 17 -15.44 -0.56 -0.89
N GLY A 18 -15.40 -1.78 -0.35
CA GLY A 18 -15.54 -2.01 1.09
C GLY A 18 -14.44 -1.33 1.90
N LYS A 19 -13.20 -1.37 1.42
CA LYS A 19 -12.06 -0.68 2.07
C LYS A 19 -12.13 0.83 1.92
N GLU A 20 -12.50 1.33 0.76
CA GLU A 20 -12.66 2.77 0.52
C GLU A 20 -13.75 3.38 1.40
N GLY A 21 -14.81 2.63 1.69
CA GLY A 21 -15.88 3.07 2.59
C GLY A 21 -15.41 3.36 4.02
N LEU A 22 -14.26 2.84 4.43
CA LEU A 22 -13.62 3.12 5.73
C LEU A 22 -12.84 4.44 5.74
N ILE A 23 -12.62 5.06 4.59
CA ILE A 23 -11.82 6.28 4.44
C ILE A 23 -12.76 7.45 4.17
N GLY A 24 -12.73 8.46 5.03
CA GLY A 24 -13.49 9.69 4.81
C GLY A 24 -13.01 10.42 3.55
N PRO A 25 -13.92 11.08 2.79
CA PRO A 25 -13.57 11.77 1.54
C PRO A 25 -12.62 12.95 1.74
N ALA A 26 -12.57 13.55 2.93
CA ALA A 26 -11.66 14.63 3.27
C ALA A 26 -10.25 14.17 3.63
N CYS A 27 -10.06 12.87 3.87
CA CYS A 27 -8.74 12.32 4.23
C CYS A 27 -7.81 12.26 3.02
N ARG A 28 -6.57 12.65 3.24
CA ARG A 28 -5.47 12.34 2.32
C ARG A 28 -5.10 10.87 2.47
N ARG A 29 -5.03 10.14 1.38
CA ARG A 29 -4.69 8.72 1.36
C ARG A 29 -3.21 8.55 1.01
N ILE A 30 -2.46 7.96 1.94
CA ILE A 30 -1.05 7.61 1.77
C ILE A 30 -0.97 6.09 1.62
N GLY A 31 -0.62 5.62 0.43
CA GLY A 31 -0.36 4.21 0.20
C GLY A 31 1.06 3.86 0.63
N VAL A 32 1.22 2.77 1.35
CA VAL A 32 2.53 2.26 1.76
C VAL A 32 2.65 0.80 1.37
N HIS A 33 3.68 0.47 0.61
CA HIS A 33 3.97 -0.91 0.23
C HIS A 33 5.31 -1.35 0.79
N VAL A 34 5.29 -2.35 1.66
CA VAL A 34 6.48 -2.89 2.33
C VAL A 34 6.66 -4.36 1.99
N ARG A 35 7.62 -4.66 1.11
CA ARG A 35 7.99 -6.02 0.72
C ARG A 35 9.04 -6.57 1.68
N ARG A 36 8.81 -7.76 2.26
CA ARG A 36 9.71 -8.35 3.26
C ARG A 36 10.04 -9.83 3.01
N THR A 37 9.07 -10.71 3.11
CA THR A 37 9.28 -12.15 3.39
C THR A 37 10.24 -12.89 2.47
N ASP A 38 10.27 -12.59 1.18
CA ASP A 38 11.07 -13.32 0.19
C ASP A 38 11.99 -12.42 -0.66
N ASN A 39 12.02 -11.11 -0.36
CA ASN A 39 12.80 -10.15 -1.12
C ASN A 39 13.92 -9.53 -0.26
N LYS A 40 15.05 -10.24 -0.17
CA LYS A 40 16.22 -9.80 0.61
C LYS A 40 16.76 -8.45 0.15
N GLU A 41 16.73 -8.20 -1.16
CA GLU A 41 17.21 -6.94 -1.74
C GLU A 41 16.32 -5.77 -1.30
N SER A 42 15.00 -5.93 -1.31
CA SER A 42 14.08 -4.93 -0.82
C SER A 42 14.29 -4.63 0.67
N ILE A 43 14.50 -5.68 1.49
CA ILE A 43 14.76 -5.53 2.93
C ILE A 43 16.04 -4.71 3.16
N ARG A 44 17.11 -5.05 2.44
CA ARG A 44 18.41 -4.40 2.57
C ARG A 44 18.38 -2.93 2.15
N ARG A 45 17.75 -2.65 1.00
CA ARG A 45 17.72 -1.30 0.40
C ARG A 45 16.69 -0.38 1.03
N SER A 46 15.64 -0.94 1.61
CA SER A 46 14.54 -0.17 2.19
C SER A 46 14.28 -0.57 3.65
N PRO A 47 15.14 -0.14 4.59
CA PRO A 47 14.92 -0.40 6.00
C PRO A 47 13.57 0.15 6.46
N LEU A 48 12.88 -0.60 7.33
CA LEU A 48 11.55 -0.22 7.82
C LEU A 48 11.54 1.14 8.53
N SER A 49 12.62 1.45 9.25
CA SER A 49 12.79 2.76 9.91
C SER A 49 12.76 3.92 8.92
N ASP A 50 13.37 3.74 7.76
CA ASP A 50 13.43 4.77 6.72
C ASP A 50 12.07 4.95 6.05
N ILE A 51 11.34 3.85 5.81
CA ILE A 51 9.97 3.90 5.30
C ILE A 51 9.08 4.65 6.27
N ILE A 52 9.13 4.33 7.56
CA ILE A 52 8.35 5.02 8.60
C ILE A 52 8.69 6.51 8.66
N ALA A 53 9.97 6.88 8.54
CA ALA A 53 10.40 8.28 8.54
C ALA A 53 9.82 9.04 7.35
N VAL A 54 9.81 8.44 6.16
CA VAL A 54 9.21 9.05 4.96
C VAL A 54 7.70 9.18 5.12
N VAL A 55 7.00 8.20 5.68
CA VAL A 55 5.56 8.28 5.97
C VAL A 55 5.27 9.44 6.92
N LYS A 56 6.04 9.57 8.00
CA LYS A 56 5.89 10.69 8.96
C LYS A 56 6.10 12.04 8.28
N SER A 57 7.07 12.14 7.39
CA SER A 57 7.33 13.35 6.60
C SER A 57 6.15 13.69 5.68
N GLU A 58 5.60 12.71 4.99
CA GLU A 58 4.45 12.91 4.11
C GLU A 58 3.18 13.34 4.87
N ILE A 59 2.94 12.81 6.07
CA ILE A 59 1.82 13.23 6.91
C ILE A 59 1.93 14.72 7.26
N LYS A 60 3.15 15.20 7.51
CA LYS A 60 3.40 16.60 7.89
C LYS A 60 3.33 17.60 6.74
N ARG A 61 3.28 17.15 5.50
CA ARG A 61 3.25 18.04 4.33
C ARG A 61 1.94 18.79 4.15
N THR A 62 0.88 18.37 4.83
CA THR A 62 -0.44 18.97 4.72
C THR A 62 -1.16 18.93 6.05
N ASP A 63 -2.05 19.90 6.29
CA ASP A 63 -2.93 19.93 7.47
C ASP A 63 -4.15 19.01 7.34
N ARG A 64 -4.37 18.42 6.16
CA ARG A 64 -5.45 17.44 5.96
C ARG A 64 -5.21 16.20 6.79
N PRO A 65 -6.28 15.64 7.40
CA PRO A 65 -6.16 14.33 8.04
C PRO A 65 -5.67 13.30 7.01
N SER A 66 -4.77 12.43 7.43
CA SER A 66 -4.20 11.39 6.59
C SER A 66 -4.64 10.02 7.05
N MET A 67 -4.96 9.15 6.08
CA MET A 67 -5.19 7.73 6.28
C MET A 67 -4.09 6.96 5.55
N ILE A 68 -3.46 6.02 6.24
CA ILE A 68 -2.45 5.14 5.66
C ILE A 68 -3.13 3.85 5.20
N TYR A 69 -2.96 3.51 3.94
CA TYR A 69 -3.28 2.18 3.42
C TYR A 69 -1.97 1.37 3.29
N LEU A 70 -1.84 0.34 4.12
CA LEU A 70 -0.63 -0.48 4.19
C LEU A 70 -0.84 -1.82 3.48
N ALA A 71 -0.05 -2.07 2.45
CA ALA A 71 0.09 -3.36 1.79
C ALA A 71 1.45 -3.98 2.15
N THR A 72 1.44 -5.12 2.80
CA THR A 72 2.66 -5.83 3.20
C THR A 72 2.41 -7.33 3.32
N ASP A 73 3.46 -8.10 3.09
CA ASP A 73 3.49 -9.54 3.24
C ASP A 73 4.00 -9.99 4.63
N ASP A 74 4.22 -9.05 5.56
CA ASP A 74 4.78 -9.32 6.89
C ASP A 74 3.86 -8.80 8.00
N GLU A 75 3.32 -9.70 8.81
CA GLU A 75 2.46 -9.37 9.94
C GLU A 75 3.16 -8.51 11.03
N LYS A 76 4.48 -8.63 11.17
CA LYS A 76 5.25 -7.78 12.09
C LYS A 76 5.24 -6.32 11.65
N VAL A 77 5.28 -6.09 10.33
CA VAL A 77 5.17 -4.74 9.75
C VAL A 77 3.78 -4.16 10.02
N LYS A 78 2.71 -4.94 9.86
CA LYS A 78 1.34 -4.50 10.19
C LYS A 78 1.24 -4.05 11.65
N LYS A 79 1.75 -4.86 12.57
CA LYS A 79 1.77 -4.53 14.01
C LYS A 79 2.59 -3.26 14.31
N LYS A 80 3.74 -3.11 13.67
CA LYS A 80 4.59 -1.92 13.85
C LYS A 80 3.87 -0.66 13.38
N PHE A 81 3.25 -0.69 12.21
CA PHE A 81 2.49 0.45 11.68
C PHE A 81 1.30 0.82 12.56
N SER A 82 0.56 -0.17 13.05
CA SER A 82 -0.58 0.07 13.95
C SER A 82 -0.17 0.72 15.28
N ARG A 83 1.06 0.51 15.73
CA ARG A 83 1.61 1.18 16.93
C ARG A 83 2.12 2.59 16.65
N GLU A 84 2.69 2.80 15.45
CA GLU A 84 3.31 4.08 15.06
C GLU A 84 2.30 5.13 14.60
N PHE A 85 1.18 4.67 14.03
CA PHE A 85 0.20 5.56 13.39
C PHE A 85 -1.23 5.25 13.85
N PRO A 86 -2.04 6.27 14.13
CA PRO A 86 -3.42 6.06 14.61
C PRO A 86 -4.40 5.62 13.52
N ASN A 87 -4.11 5.93 12.27
CA ASN A 87 -5.03 5.76 11.15
C ASN A 87 -4.40 4.86 10.06
N VAL A 88 -4.44 3.54 10.28
CA VAL A 88 -3.91 2.54 9.34
C VAL A 88 -5.01 1.57 8.94
N ILE A 89 -5.17 1.38 7.65
CA ILE A 89 -5.98 0.31 7.06
C ILE A 89 -5.04 -0.69 6.41
N THR A 90 -5.20 -1.96 6.72
CA THR A 90 -4.44 -3.06 6.12
C THR A 90 -5.33 -4.28 5.99
N SER A 91 -4.91 -5.27 5.20
CA SER A 91 -5.63 -6.53 5.10
C SER A 91 -5.59 -7.30 6.42
N SER A 92 -6.75 -7.84 6.82
CA SER A 92 -6.85 -8.79 7.95
C SER A 92 -6.40 -10.21 7.55
N GLN A 93 -6.30 -10.49 6.26
CA GLN A 93 -5.90 -11.78 5.74
C GLN A 93 -4.38 -11.90 5.68
N PRO A 94 -3.82 -13.07 6.03
CA PRO A 94 -2.40 -13.34 5.76
C PRO A 94 -2.11 -13.29 4.27
N ALA A 95 -0.94 -12.78 3.89
CA ALA A 95 -0.51 -12.82 2.51
C ALA A 95 -0.35 -14.27 2.04
N SER A 96 -1.05 -14.64 0.98
CA SER A 96 -1.00 -15.98 0.40
C SER A 96 -1.11 -15.91 -1.11
N ARG A 97 -0.19 -16.60 -1.79
CA ARG A 97 -0.24 -16.81 -3.25
C ARG A 97 -0.85 -18.15 -3.62
N SER A 98 -1.13 -19.00 -2.62
CA SER A 98 -1.61 -20.38 -2.82
C SER A 98 -3.13 -20.49 -2.72
N THR A 99 -3.84 -19.43 -2.34
CA THR A 99 -5.30 -19.42 -2.22
C THR A 99 -5.92 -18.37 -3.13
N VAL A 100 -7.14 -18.64 -3.61
CA VAL A 100 -7.89 -17.67 -4.42
C VAL A 100 -8.19 -16.40 -3.61
N SER A 101 -8.59 -16.53 -2.35
CA SER A 101 -8.84 -15.37 -1.48
C SER A 101 -7.60 -14.52 -1.26
N GLY A 102 -6.43 -15.13 -1.08
CA GLY A 102 -5.15 -14.43 -0.95
C GLY A 102 -4.76 -13.68 -2.23
N MET A 103 -5.01 -14.27 -3.38
CA MET A 103 -4.75 -13.63 -4.68
C MET A 103 -5.70 -12.46 -4.95
N LEU A 104 -6.99 -12.62 -4.61
CA LEU A 104 -7.98 -11.53 -4.72
C LEU A 104 -7.63 -10.36 -3.79
N GLU A 105 -7.19 -10.66 -2.58
CA GLU A 105 -6.76 -9.65 -1.62
C GLU A 105 -5.51 -8.89 -2.11
N ALA A 106 -4.52 -9.60 -2.65
CA ALA A 106 -3.33 -8.99 -3.23
C ALA A 106 -3.67 -8.08 -4.43
N ALA A 107 -4.59 -8.48 -5.28
CA ALA A 107 -5.08 -7.65 -6.37
C ALA A 107 -5.82 -6.42 -5.84
N ALA A 108 -6.67 -6.58 -4.82
CA ALA A 108 -7.38 -5.47 -4.18
C ALA A 108 -6.41 -4.46 -3.54
N GLU A 109 -5.36 -4.93 -2.87
CA GLU A 109 -4.32 -4.08 -2.32
C GLU A 109 -3.63 -3.22 -3.39
N MET A 110 -3.32 -3.81 -4.55
CA MET A 110 -2.74 -3.07 -5.67
C MET A 110 -3.67 -1.95 -6.16
N TRP A 111 -4.96 -2.23 -6.29
CA TRP A 111 -5.96 -1.24 -6.69
C TRP A 111 -6.17 -0.17 -5.62
N MET A 112 -6.13 -0.52 -4.34
CA MET A 112 -6.18 0.45 -3.24
C MET A 112 -4.98 1.41 -3.28
N LEU A 113 -3.77 0.87 -3.44
CA LEU A 113 -2.56 1.70 -3.61
C LEU A 113 -2.69 2.65 -4.80
N SER A 114 -3.21 2.16 -5.94
CA SER A 114 -3.40 2.96 -7.14
C SER A 114 -4.35 4.15 -6.97
N ARG A 115 -5.22 4.10 -5.97
CA ARG A 115 -6.19 5.15 -5.64
C ARG A 115 -5.75 6.08 -4.52
N CYS A 116 -4.55 5.90 -4.00
CA CYS A 116 -3.96 6.81 -3.03
C CYS A 116 -3.44 8.09 -3.69
N HIS A 117 -3.24 9.13 -2.92
CA HIS A 117 -2.68 10.40 -3.41
C HIS A 117 -1.17 10.32 -3.63
N VAL A 118 -0.51 9.46 -2.89
CA VAL A 118 0.92 9.14 -3.01
C VAL A 118 1.15 7.71 -2.57
N ILE A 119 2.13 7.04 -3.18
CA ILE A 119 2.59 5.71 -2.78
C ILE A 119 4.02 5.83 -2.26
N ILE A 120 4.28 5.28 -1.09
CA ILE A 120 5.62 5.11 -0.52
C ILE A 120 5.95 3.62 -0.60
N GLY A 121 6.99 3.26 -1.30
CA GLY A 121 7.27 1.85 -1.62
C GLY A 121 8.69 1.42 -1.36
N SER A 122 8.85 0.13 -1.06
CA SER A 122 10.15 -0.52 -0.99
C SER A 122 10.83 -0.55 -2.36
N ALA A 123 12.14 -0.39 -2.37
CA ALA A 123 12.98 -0.63 -3.55
C ALA A 123 12.90 -2.09 -4.00
N ALA A 124 13.30 -2.35 -5.25
CA ALA A 124 13.33 -3.67 -5.87
C ALA A 124 11.98 -4.42 -5.84
N SER A 125 10.88 -3.68 -5.92
CA SER A 125 9.54 -4.26 -6.00
C SER A 125 8.76 -3.68 -7.18
N THR A 126 8.34 -4.55 -8.08
CA THR A 126 7.50 -4.16 -9.24
C THR A 126 6.06 -3.90 -8.87
N TYR A 127 5.62 -4.39 -7.72
CA TYR A 127 4.23 -4.28 -7.25
C TYR A 127 3.81 -2.82 -7.04
N ASN A 128 4.60 -2.03 -6.33
CA ASN A 128 4.32 -0.61 -6.11
C ASN A 128 4.45 0.23 -7.39
N VAL A 129 5.39 -0.15 -8.27
CA VAL A 129 5.54 0.49 -9.59
C VAL A 129 4.29 0.27 -10.44
N MET A 130 3.74 -0.95 -10.45
CA MET A 130 2.52 -1.26 -11.18
C MET A 130 1.33 -0.49 -10.61
N ALA A 131 1.17 -0.45 -9.29
CA ALA A 131 0.11 0.34 -8.63
C ALA A 131 0.19 1.83 -8.99
N SER A 132 1.40 2.39 -8.98
CA SER A 132 1.66 3.77 -9.40
C SER A 132 1.21 4.03 -10.84
N ARG A 133 1.55 3.14 -11.75
CA ARG A 133 1.20 3.27 -13.17
C ARG A 133 -0.30 3.11 -13.43
N ILE A 134 -0.95 2.17 -12.74
CA ILE A 134 -2.41 1.97 -12.83
C ILE A 134 -3.16 3.24 -12.42
N GLY A 135 -2.74 3.86 -11.32
CA GLY A 135 -3.39 5.03 -10.73
C GLY A 135 -2.92 6.36 -11.26
N ASP A 136 -1.82 6.39 -12.02
CA ASP A 136 -1.08 7.62 -12.30
C ASP A 136 -0.75 8.37 -10.99
N THR A 137 -0.32 7.59 -10.01
CA THR A 137 -0.10 8.03 -8.63
C THR A 137 1.39 8.24 -8.39
N PRO A 138 1.82 9.37 -7.80
CA PRO A 138 3.22 9.60 -7.46
C PRO A 138 3.78 8.47 -6.58
N LEU A 139 4.96 7.98 -6.91
CA LEU A 139 5.66 6.94 -6.17
C LEU A 139 6.96 7.50 -5.57
N ILE A 140 7.10 7.37 -4.26
CA ILE A 140 8.34 7.62 -3.54
C ILE A 140 8.96 6.27 -3.22
N THR A 141 10.06 5.94 -3.88
CA THR A 141 10.82 4.73 -3.56
C THR A 141 11.80 5.04 -2.44
N VAL A 142 11.67 4.35 -1.33
CA VAL A 142 12.57 4.50 -0.17
C VAL A 142 13.75 3.59 -0.39
N GLU A 143 14.95 4.16 -0.50
CA GLU A 143 16.17 3.44 -0.84
C GLU A 143 17.39 4.07 -0.18
N ARG A 144 18.28 3.22 0.37
CA ARG A 144 19.65 3.56 0.80
C ARG A 144 20.66 3.22 -0.26
#